data_b32f6873625096874560c56a9748be50
#
_entry.id   b32f6873625096874560c56a9748be50
#
_cell.length_a   1.000
_cell.length_b   1.000
_cell.length_c   1.000
_cell.angle_alpha   90.00
_cell.angle_beta   90.00
_cell.angle_gamma   90.00
#
_symmetry.space_group_name_H-M   'P 1'
#
loop_
_entity.id
_entity.type
_entity.pdbx_description
1 polymer ?
#
loop_
_entity_poly.entity_id
_entity_poly.type
_entity_poly.pdbx_seq_one_letter_code
_entity_poly.pdbx_strand_id
1 'polypeptide(L)'
;MLYIANDIEHSVNNSLYLYNGTIITMDDDLPIADAIFIDQGKIINVGSDIDLRNNINSNTNVIDLKGKTVLPGFIDSHTHPIATTFLYGMIDLSGFIHFTEKGIWDHLNSQIQYFKPGEWILCKGLDVVLVKDLTPPNITYLDSIAPNNPLII
;
A
#
# COMPACT_ATOMS: atom_id res chain seq x y z
N MET A 1 -9.80 -8.72 -2.74
CA MET A 1 -8.67 -8.37 -3.61
C MET A 1 -8.30 -9.61 -4.39
N LEU A 2 -8.49 -9.60 -5.70
CA LEU A 2 -8.18 -10.75 -6.55
C LEU A 2 -6.74 -10.61 -7.04
N TYR A 3 -5.84 -11.42 -6.52
CA TYR A 3 -4.47 -11.55 -7.03
C TYR A 3 -4.50 -12.64 -8.11
N ILE A 4 -4.60 -12.26 -9.38
CA ILE A 4 -4.64 -13.22 -10.51
C ILE A 4 -3.22 -13.61 -10.97
N ALA A 5 -2.17 -13.21 -10.27
CA ALA A 5 -0.80 -13.37 -10.74
C ALA A 5 -0.25 -14.80 -10.73
N ASN A 6 -0.88 -15.76 -10.03
CA ASN A 6 -0.29 -17.09 -9.86
C ASN A 6 -0.91 -18.19 -10.75
N ASP A 7 -2.03 -17.93 -11.44
CA ASP A 7 -2.74 -18.98 -12.21
C ASP A 7 -2.72 -18.74 -13.74
N ILE A 8 -2.09 -17.68 -14.19
CA ILE A 8 -1.89 -17.44 -15.63
C ILE A 8 -0.47 -17.91 -15.98
N GLU A 9 -0.34 -19.19 -16.35
CA GLU A 9 0.84 -19.60 -17.09
C GLU A 9 0.98 -18.68 -18.32
N HIS A 10 2.12 -18.02 -18.43
CA HIS A 10 2.48 -17.18 -19.56
C HIS A 10 2.56 -18.00 -20.87
N SER A 11 1.42 -18.42 -21.38
CA SER A 11 1.35 -18.82 -22.78
C SER A 11 1.07 -17.56 -23.60
N VAL A 12 2.07 -17.17 -24.37
CA VAL A 12 2.18 -15.91 -25.14
C VAL A 12 1.06 -15.68 -26.17
N ASN A 13 0.08 -16.59 -26.27
CA ASN A 13 -0.91 -16.62 -27.35
C ASN A 13 -2.37 -16.85 -26.91
N ASN A 14 -2.74 -16.67 -25.65
CA ASN A 14 -4.11 -16.95 -25.23
C ASN A 14 -4.89 -15.66 -24.99
N SER A 15 -6.03 -15.57 -25.67
CA SER A 15 -7.05 -14.57 -25.35
C SER A 15 -7.69 -14.87 -23.99
N LEU A 16 -8.05 -13.84 -23.25
CA LEU A 16 -8.68 -13.91 -21.95
C LEU A 16 -9.99 -13.12 -21.97
N TYR A 17 -11.04 -13.73 -21.46
CA TYR A 17 -12.33 -13.10 -21.28
C TYR A 17 -12.76 -13.16 -19.81
N LEU A 18 -12.93 -12.00 -19.20
CA LEU A 18 -13.44 -11.87 -17.84
C LEU A 18 -14.88 -11.38 -17.90
N TYR A 19 -15.79 -11.97 -17.13
CA TYR A 19 -17.20 -11.60 -17.10
C TYR A 19 -17.84 -11.80 -15.73
N ASN A 20 -19.10 -11.38 -15.58
CA ASN A 20 -19.88 -11.53 -14.34
C ASN A 20 -19.18 -10.90 -13.12
N GLY A 21 -18.67 -9.67 -13.30
CA GLY A 21 -18.04 -8.88 -12.25
C GLY A 21 -18.28 -7.39 -12.41
N THR A 22 -17.62 -6.60 -11.59
CA THR A 22 -17.61 -5.14 -11.71
C THR A 22 -16.24 -4.70 -12.22
N ILE A 23 -16.15 -4.19 -13.42
CA ILE A 23 -14.91 -3.69 -14.01
C ILE A 23 -14.92 -2.17 -13.94
N ILE A 24 -14.06 -1.60 -13.10
CA ILE A 24 -13.88 -0.16 -12.99
C ILE A 24 -12.84 0.24 -14.02
N THR A 25 -13.26 0.97 -15.05
CA THR A 25 -12.44 1.21 -16.25
C THR A 25 -11.49 2.41 -16.11
N MET A 26 -11.81 3.35 -15.21
CA MET A 26 -11.19 4.68 -15.11
C MET A 26 -11.41 5.54 -16.36
N ASP A 27 -12.41 5.22 -17.15
CA ASP A 27 -12.86 5.99 -18.33
C ASP A 27 -14.15 6.72 -17.95
N ASP A 28 -14.19 8.05 -18.11
CA ASP A 28 -15.34 8.88 -17.74
C ASP A 28 -16.59 8.57 -18.59
N ASP A 29 -16.40 8.13 -19.84
CA ASP A 29 -17.50 7.79 -20.75
C ASP A 29 -18.07 6.39 -20.48
N LEU A 30 -17.29 5.50 -19.88
CA LEU A 30 -17.70 4.14 -19.53
C LEU A 30 -17.12 3.74 -18.16
N PRO A 31 -17.51 4.36 -17.05
CA PRO A 31 -16.84 4.17 -15.75
C PRO A 31 -16.94 2.76 -15.19
N ILE A 32 -17.99 2.01 -15.57
CA ILE A 32 -18.23 0.64 -15.10
C ILE A 32 -18.64 -0.24 -16.29
N ALA A 33 -18.04 -1.44 -16.35
CA ALA A 33 -18.40 -2.50 -17.27
C ALA A 33 -18.59 -3.82 -16.49
N ASP A 34 -19.09 -4.87 -17.14
CA ASP A 34 -19.25 -6.20 -16.57
C ASP A 34 -18.47 -7.30 -17.30
N ALA A 35 -17.84 -6.94 -18.44
CA ALA A 35 -16.95 -7.82 -19.18
C ALA A 35 -15.76 -7.09 -19.79
N ILE A 36 -14.65 -7.83 -19.95
CA ILE A 36 -13.42 -7.37 -20.62
C ILE A 36 -12.83 -8.51 -21.46
N PHE A 37 -12.46 -8.19 -22.69
CA PHE A 37 -11.75 -9.09 -23.58
C PHE A 37 -10.32 -8.62 -23.80
N ILE A 38 -9.37 -9.51 -23.53
CA ILE A 38 -7.93 -9.27 -23.63
C ILE A 38 -7.38 -10.26 -24.65
N ASP A 39 -6.58 -9.78 -25.59
CA ASP A 39 -5.87 -10.63 -26.56
C ASP A 39 -4.42 -10.19 -26.69
N GLN A 40 -3.51 -11.17 -26.73
CA GLN A 40 -2.06 -10.92 -26.81
C GLN A 40 -1.55 -9.86 -25.79
N GLY A 41 -2.09 -9.90 -24.56
CA GLY A 41 -1.70 -8.99 -23.48
C GLY A 41 -2.25 -7.56 -23.60
N LYS A 42 -3.16 -7.31 -24.57
CA LYS A 42 -3.81 -6.00 -24.75
C LYS A 42 -5.31 -6.11 -24.51
N ILE A 43 -5.86 -5.10 -23.84
CA ILE A 43 -7.31 -4.92 -23.73
C ILE A 43 -7.83 -4.56 -25.12
N ILE A 44 -8.71 -5.41 -25.68
CA ILE A 44 -9.30 -5.21 -26.98
C ILE A 44 -10.67 -4.54 -26.85
N ASN A 45 -11.49 -5.04 -25.91
CA ASN A 45 -12.82 -4.49 -25.67
C ASN A 45 -13.16 -4.53 -24.18
N VAL A 46 -13.86 -3.51 -23.72
CA VAL A 46 -14.48 -3.41 -22.39
C VAL A 46 -15.94 -3.00 -22.58
N GLY A 47 -16.88 -3.62 -21.86
CA GLY A 47 -18.30 -3.30 -22.00
C GLY A 47 -19.22 -4.30 -21.33
N SER A 48 -20.39 -4.50 -21.94
CA SER A 48 -21.34 -5.48 -21.43
C SER A 48 -20.97 -6.91 -21.89
N ASP A 49 -21.22 -7.88 -21.03
CA ASP A 49 -21.02 -9.30 -21.33
C ASP A 49 -21.83 -9.73 -22.58
N ILE A 50 -23.04 -9.19 -22.73
CA ILE A 50 -23.93 -9.52 -23.88
C ILE A 50 -23.26 -9.14 -25.21
N ASP A 51 -22.65 -7.95 -25.26
CA ASP A 51 -22.04 -7.42 -26.49
C ASP A 51 -20.71 -8.10 -26.78
N LEU A 52 -19.96 -8.44 -25.76
CA LEU A 52 -18.58 -8.93 -25.90
C LEU A 52 -18.46 -10.45 -26.07
N ARG A 53 -19.48 -11.24 -25.71
CA ARG A 53 -19.46 -12.71 -25.83
C ARG A 53 -19.14 -13.23 -27.22
N ASN A 54 -19.46 -12.48 -28.25
CA ASN A 54 -19.17 -12.88 -29.63
C ASN A 54 -17.66 -12.89 -29.97
N ASN A 55 -16.83 -12.29 -29.11
CA ASN A 55 -15.37 -12.31 -29.29
C ASN A 55 -14.73 -13.62 -28.77
N ILE A 56 -15.49 -14.45 -28.03
CA ILE A 56 -15.01 -15.71 -27.49
C ILE A 56 -14.88 -16.77 -28.55
N ASN A 57 -13.74 -17.44 -28.59
CA ASN A 57 -13.49 -18.60 -29.44
C ASN A 57 -12.93 -19.77 -28.64
N SER A 58 -12.67 -20.91 -29.25
CA SER A 58 -12.18 -22.13 -28.59
C SER A 58 -10.82 -21.97 -27.87
N ASN A 59 -10.07 -20.92 -28.21
CA ASN A 59 -8.74 -20.64 -27.64
C ASN A 59 -8.81 -19.55 -26.54
N THR A 60 -10.00 -19.01 -26.27
CA THR A 60 -10.20 -17.97 -25.25
C THR A 60 -10.32 -18.61 -23.86
N ASN A 61 -9.45 -18.18 -22.94
CA ASN A 61 -9.59 -18.53 -21.53
C ASN A 61 -10.70 -17.66 -20.91
N VAL A 62 -11.76 -18.30 -20.43
CA VAL A 62 -12.96 -17.63 -19.91
C VAL A 62 -12.98 -17.73 -18.38
N ILE A 63 -13.01 -16.60 -17.69
CA ILE A 63 -13.02 -16.52 -16.23
C ILE A 63 -14.30 -15.84 -15.75
N ASP A 64 -15.10 -16.57 -14.97
CA ASP A 64 -16.22 -16.02 -14.23
C ASP A 64 -15.71 -15.30 -12.97
N LEU A 65 -15.91 -14.00 -12.91
CA LEU A 65 -15.48 -13.17 -11.78
C LEU A 65 -16.33 -13.37 -10.52
N LYS A 66 -17.53 -13.95 -10.66
CA LYS A 66 -18.45 -14.23 -9.52
C LYS A 66 -18.70 -12.98 -8.66
N GLY A 67 -18.98 -11.85 -9.29
CA GLY A 67 -19.24 -10.57 -8.63
C GLY A 67 -18.00 -9.84 -8.09
N LYS A 68 -16.78 -10.31 -8.38
CA LYS A 68 -15.54 -9.63 -7.96
C LYS A 68 -15.28 -8.37 -8.78
N THR A 69 -14.55 -7.45 -8.18
CA THR A 69 -14.16 -6.20 -8.85
C THR A 69 -12.78 -6.34 -9.51
N VAL A 70 -12.69 -5.84 -10.74
CA VAL A 70 -11.46 -5.68 -11.51
C VAL A 70 -11.12 -4.21 -11.63
N LEU A 71 -9.85 -3.89 -11.47
CA LEU A 71 -9.28 -2.55 -11.56
C LEU A 71 -8.06 -2.58 -12.47
N PRO A 72 -7.69 -1.48 -13.13
CA PRO A 72 -6.35 -1.33 -13.70
C PRO A 72 -5.28 -1.53 -12.63
N GLY A 73 -4.11 -2.03 -13.02
CA GLY A 73 -2.97 -2.14 -12.11
C GLY A 73 -2.60 -0.78 -11.51
N PHE A 74 -2.26 -0.77 -10.23
CA PHE A 74 -1.85 0.47 -9.57
C PHE A 74 -0.48 0.90 -10.04
N ILE A 75 -0.37 2.20 -10.37
CA ILE A 75 0.90 2.87 -10.67
C ILE A 75 1.14 3.87 -9.56
N ASP A 76 2.14 3.58 -8.72
CA ASP A 76 2.59 4.53 -7.71
C ASP A 76 3.59 5.50 -8.35
N SER A 77 3.13 6.74 -8.58
CA SER A 77 3.93 7.79 -9.23
C SER A 77 4.97 8.42 -8.30
N HIS A 78 4.89 8.17 -6.98
CA HIS A 78 5.82 8.70 -6.00
C HIS A 78 5.97 7.74 -4.82
N THR A 79 6.99 6.92 -4.85
CA THR A 79 7.26 5.96 -3.78
C THR A 79 8.74 5.90 -3.41
N HIS A 80 9.00 5.61 -2.15
CA HIS A 80 10.34 5.43 -1.59
C HIS A 80 10.47 4.05 -0.92
N PRO A 81 10.42 2.92 -1.66
CA PRO A 81 10.30 1.60 -1.07
C PRO A 81 11.45 1.24 -0.12
N ILE A 82 12.69 1.62 -0.46
CA ILE A 82 13.86 1.37 0.40
C ILE A 82 13.78 2.22 1.66
N ALA A 83 13.52 3.53 1.53
CA ALA A 83 13.39 4.44 2.67
C ALA A 83 12.21 4.03 3.56
N THR A 84 11.08 3.65 2.98
CA THR A 84 9.91 3.16 3.73
C THR A 84 10.24 1.91 4.53
N THR A 85 10.95 0.95 3.95
CA THR A 85 11.37 -0.26 4.66
C THR A 85 12.24 0.07 5.86
N PHE A 86 13.18 1.01 5.71
CA PHE A 86 14.04 1.46 6.79
C PHE A 86 13.24 2.20 7.88
N LEU A 87 12.35 3.12 7.47
CA LEU A 87 11.48 3.88 8.38
C LEU A 87 10.48 3.01 9.14
N TYR A 88 10.08 1.87 8.58
CA TYR A 88 9.17 0.92 9.27
C TYR A 88 9.78 0.32 10.54
N GLY A 89 11.11 0.20 10.60
CA GLY A 89 11.83 -0.28 11.78
C GLY A 89 12.02 0.76 12.88
N MET A 90 11.67 2.03 12.64
CA MET A 90 11.84 3.13 13.59
C MET A 90 10.63 3.27 14.51
N ILE A 91 10.86 3.77 15.73
CA ILE A 91 9.79 4.14 16.66
C ILE A 91 9.04 5.35 16.08
N ASP A 92 7.74 5.21 15.91
CA ASP A 92 6.90 6.27 15.35
C ASP A 92 6.46 7.24 16.45
N LEU A 93 6.93 8.48 16.37
CA LEU A 93 6.59 9.58 17.29
C LEU A 93 5.67 10.62 16.63
N SER A 94 5.03 10.26 15.52
CA SER A 94 4.25 11.21 14.73
C SER A 94 2.97 11.67 15.43
N GLY A 95 2.59 12.90 15.15
CA GLY A 95 1.32 13.48 15.55
C GLY A 95 0.08 12.83 14.93
N PHE A 96 0.26 11.92 13.97
CA PHE A 96 -0.82 11.09 13.43
C PHE A 96 -1.24 9.97 14.37
N ILE A 97 -0.34 9.53 15.26
CA ILE A 97 -0.56 8.46 16.23
C ILE A 97 -0.65 9.03 17.65
N HIS A 98 0.20 10.01 17.98
CA HIS A 98 0.32 10.60 19.30
C HIS A 98 -0.10 12.07 19.27
N PHE A 99 -1.26 12.39 19.81
CA PHE A 99 -1.87 13.73 19.73
C PHE A 99 -1.38 14.71 20.81
N THR A 100 -0.54 14.26 21.73
CA THR A 100 -0.03 15.09 22.84
C THR A 100 1.46 14.84 23.07
N GLU A 101 2.17 15.86 23.54
CA GLU A 101 3.57 15.75 23.97
C GLU A 101 3.78 14.60 24.97
N LYS A 102 2.93 14.53 25.99
CA LYS A 102 2.98 13.44 26.96
C LYS A 102 2.86 12.05 26.34
N GLY A 103 1.93 11.88 25.38
CA GLY A 103 1.72 10.61 24.68
C GLY A 103 2.95 10.18 23.89
N ILE A 104 3.64 11.13 23.24
CA ILE A 104 4.90 10.89 22.52
C ILE A 104 5.98 10.34 23.47
N TRP A 105 6.21 11.05 24.58
CA TRP A 105 7.28 10.67 25.50
C TRP A 105 6.95 9.42 26.30
N ASP A 106 5.71 9.19 26.67
CA ASP A 106 5.27 7.94 27.30
C ASP A 106 5.49 6.75 26.35
N HIS A 107 5.15 6.92 25.06
CA HIS A 107 5.39 5.89 24.05
C HIS A 107 6.88 5.61 23.90
N LEU A 108 7.71 6.63 23.68
CA LEU A 108 9.16 6.45 23.56
C LEU A 108 9.75 5.75 24.77
N ASN A 109 9.43 6.18 25.98
CA ASN A 109 9.89 5.55 27.22
C ASN A 109 9.48 4.08 27.31
N SER A 110 8.28 3.72 26.85
CA SER A 110 7.82 2.33 26.82
C SER A 110 8.59 1.47 25.83
N GLN A 111 9.13 2.06 24.75
CA GLN A 111 9.87 1.33 23.72
C GLN A 111 11.36 1.16 24.06
N ILE A 112 11.98 2.14 24.70
CA ILE A 112 13.41 2.12 25.05
C ILE A 112 13.80 0.86 25.84
N GLN A 113 12.92 0.36 26.71
CA GLN A 113 13.19 -0.83 27.53
C GLN A 113 13.44 -2.12 26.74
N TYR A 114 13.09 -2.17 25.45
CA TYR A 114 13.29 -3.34 24.61
C TYR A 114 14.66 -3.36 23.93
N PHE A 115 15.43 -2.27 24.02
CA PHE A 115 16.76 -2.14 23.45
C PHE A 115 17.85 -2.52 24.45
N LYS A 116 18.85 -3.27 23.98
CA LYS A 116 20.02 -3.59 24.79
C LYS A 116 20.95 -2.38 24.89
N PRO A 117 21.73 -2.24 25.97
CA PRO A 117 22.72 -1.18 26.06
C PRO A 117 23.65 -1.14 24.84
N GLY A 118 23.86 0.04 24.27
CA GLY A 118 24.65 0.28 23.06
C GLY A 118 23.91 0.09 21.74
N GLU A 119 22.71 -0.46 21.70
CA GLU A 119 21.88 -0.50 20.49
C GLU A 119 21.36 0.89 20.14
N TRP A 120 21.37 1.20 18.84
CA TRP A 120 20.80 2.44 18.34
C TRP A 120 19.28 2.44 18.43
N ILE A 121 18.72 3.50 18.99
CA ILE A 121 17.28 3.77 19.01
C ILE A 121 17.00 4.82 17.94
N LEU A 122 16.25 4.43 16.92
CA LEU A 122 15.90 5.31 15.81
C LEU A 122 14.42 5.64 15.88
N CYS A 123 14.09 6.92 15.89
CA CYS A 123 12.73 7.43 15.89
C CYS A 123 12.41 8.18 14.58
N LYS A 124 11.13 8.36 14.29
CA LYS A 124 10.66 9.11 13.13
C LYS A 124 9.40 9.92 13.47
N GLY A 125 9.17 10.94 12.66
CA GLY A 125 7.87 11.62 12.60
C GLY A 125 7.59 12.62 13.70
N LEU A 126 8.57 12.97 14.56
CA LEU A 126 8.39 14.05 15.52
C LEU A 126 8.19 15.37 14.78
N ASP A 127 7.01 15.96 14.91
CA ASP A 127 6.64 17.21 14.22
C ASP A 127 5.92 18.16 15.17
N VAL A 128 6.55 19.29 15.43
CA VAL A 128 6.03 20.36 16.30
C VAL A 128 4.82 21.10 15.72
N VAL A 129 4.56 20.94 14.42
CA VAL A 129 3.37 21.54 13.77
C VAL A 129 2.13 20.69 13.99
N LEU A 130 2.30 19.35 14.00
CA LEU A 130 1.20 18.40 14.15
C LEU A 130 0.75 18.20 15.60
N VAL A 131 1.63 18.45 16.56
CA VAL A 131 1.32 18.26 17.98
C VAL A 131 1.40 19.61 18.69
N LYS A 132 0.23 20.12 19.07
CA LYS A 132 0.14 21.41 19.75
C LYS A 132 0.97 21.42 21.05
N ASP A 133 1.70 22.50 21.26
CA ASP A 133 2.51 22.75 22.45
C ASP A 133 3.70 21.78 22.63
N LEU A 134 4.03 20.99 21.60
CA LEU A 134 5.20 20.12 21.62
C LEU A 134 6.49 20.96 21.68
N THR A 135 7.27 20.74 22.72
CA THR A 135 8.60 21.33 22.85
C THR A 135 9.64 20.36 22.29
N PRO A 136 10.50 20.76 21.34
CA PRO A 136 11.60 19.93 20.87
C PRO A 136 12.48 19.51 22.06
N PRO A 137 12.83 18.20 22.17
CA PRO A 137 13.63 17.73 23.27
C PRO A 137 15.06 18.27 23.18
N ASN A 138 15.68 18.56 24.30
CA ASN A 138 17.10 18.85 24.35
C ASN A 138 17.92 17.60 24.65
N ILE A 139 19.23 17.67 24.39
CA ILE A 139 20.16 16.55 24.59
C ILE A 139 20.11 16.03 26.03
N THR A 140 20.06 16.91 27.03
CA THR A 140 20.02 16.50 28.43
C THR A 140 18.81 15.64 28.76
N TYR A 141 17.66 15.96 28.18
CA TYR A 141 16.45 15.15 28.33
C TYR A 141 16.60 13.79 27.63
N LEU A 142 17.10 13.78 26.39
CA LEU A 142 17.31 12.53 25.64
C LEU A 142 18.29 11.60 26.33
N ASP A 143 19.40 12.14 26.86
CA ASP A 143 20.38 11.38 27.64
C ASP A 143 19.77 10.81 28.93
N SER A 144 18.81 11.54 29.52
CA SER A 144 18.16 11.08 30.76
C SER A 144 17.21 9.88 30.56
N ILE A 145 16.56 9.79 29.38
CA ILE A 145 15.61 8.71 29.07
C ILE A 145 16.31 7.50 28.41
N ALA A 146 17.43 7.71 27.73
CA ALA A 146 18.20 6.65 27.05
C ALA A 146 19.70 6.70 27.42
N PRO A 147 20.07 6.60 28.70
CA PRO A 147 21.45 6.85 29.15
C PRO A 147 22.48 5.85 28.62
N ASN A 148 22.04 4.69 28.15
CA ASN A 148 22.90 3.61 27.68
C ASN A 148 22.79 3.36 26.18
N ASN A 149 22.01 4.16 25.45
CA ASN A 149 21.69 3.93 24.05
C ASN A 149 21.83 5.21 23.23
N PRO A 150 22.52 5.16 22.08
CA PRO A 150 22.45 6.27 21.14
C PRO A 150 21.01 6.44 20.63
N LEU A 151 20.46 7.66 20.69
CA LEU A 151 19.08 7.98 20.33
C LEU A 151 19.06 9.06 19.25
N ILE A 152 18.35 8.80 18.15
CA ILE A 152 18.10 9.75 17.06
C ILE A 152 16.60 9.95 16.91
N ILE A 153 16.17 11.24 16.88
CA ILE A 153 14.78 11.65 16.65
C ILE A 153 14.72 12.56 15.42
#